data_38211f4b58c373c2fe7176cac73d2500
#
_entry.id   38211f4b58c373c2fe7176cac73d2500
#
_cell.length_a   1.000
_cell.length_b   1.000
_cell.length_c   1.000
_cell.angle_alpha   90.00
_cell.angle_beta   90.00
_cell.angle_gamma   90.00
#
_symmetry.space_group_name_H-M   'P 1'
#
loop_
_entity.id
_entity.type
_entity.pdbx_description
1 polymer ?
#
loop_
_entity_poly.entity_id
_entity_poly.type
_entity_poly.pdbx_seq_one_letter_code
_entity_poly.pdbx_strand_id
1 'polypeptide(L)'
;MNQLEILRESLGQCDEILLDALLMRNRVVEDIMAYKEENDIPILQPEQEAKQREWLKKRMEGKRHTEEVAAVFEEITRNSKRIQARKLFDYNIVLIGFMGAGKSTISDFLRTVFAMEVVEMDQIIAERQGMS
;
A
#
# COMPACT_ATOMS: atom_id res chain seq x y z
N MET A 1 3.26 -21.46 34.36
CA MET A 1 2.96 -20.18 33.69
C MET A 1 1.83 -19.46 34.39
N ASN A 2 1.98 -18.17 34.63
CA ASN A 2 0.89 -17.37 35.15
C ASN A 2 -0.06 -16.94 34.00
N GLN A 3 -1.20 -16.39 34.38
CA GLN A 3 -2.22 -15.97 33.42
C GLN A 3 -1.69 -14.92 32.42
N LEU A 4 -0.85 -14.01 32.87
CA LEU A 4 -0.29 -12.97 32.00
C LEU A 4 0.61 -13.57 30.92
N GLU A 5 1.43 -14.56 31.27
CA GLU A 5 2.32 -15.23 30.31
C GLU A 5 1.51 -15.97 29.24
N ILE A 6 0.42 -16.65 29.66
CA ILE A 6 -0.48 -17.34 28.73
C ILE A 6 -1.12 -16.34 27.75
N LEU A 7 -1.58 -15.21 28.27
CA LEU A 7 -2.17 -14.16 27.44
C LEU A 7 -1.17 -13.56 26.46
N ARG A 8 0.07 -13.37 26.91
CA ARG A 8 1.13 -12.85 26.02
C ARG A 8 1.49 -13.84 24.92
N GLU A 9 1.49 -15.13 25.22
CA GLU A 9 1.67 -16.15 24.17
C GLU A 9 0.56 -16.10 23.15
N SER A 10 -0.68 -15.96 23.60
CA SER A 10 -1.83 -15.82 22.70
C SER A 10 -1.69 -14.59 21.81
N LEU A 11 -1.26 -13.48 22.38
CA LEU A 11 -1.01 -12.25 21.61
C LEU A 11 0.10 -12.47 20.57
N GLY A 12 1.17 -13.15 20.95
CA GLY A 12 2.26 -13.49 20.03
C GLY A 12 1.79 -14.34 18.85
N GLN A 13 0.88 -15.29 19.11
CA GLN A 13 0.28 -16.09 18.04
C GLN A 13 -0.55 -15.24 17.09
N CYS A 14 -1.30 -14.27 17.63
CA CYS A 14 -2.02 -13.31 16.80
C CYS A 14 -1.07 -12.51 15.92
N ASP A 15 0.04 -12.05 16.48
CA ASP A 15 1.04 -11.28 15.74
C ASP A 15 1.67 -12.10 14.62
N GLU A 16 1.93 -13.37 14.84
CA GLU A 16 2.43 -14.26 13.79
C GLU A 16 1.43 -14.40 12.65
N ILE A 17 0.16 -14.56 12.96
CA ILE A 17 -0.90 -14.63 11.95
C ILE A 17 -0.99 -13.33 11.17
N LEU A 18 -0.93 -12.20 11.87
CA LEU A 18 -0.92 -10.88 11.24
C LEU A 18 0.27 -10.72 10.30
N LEU A 19 1.46 -11.09 10.76
CA LEU A 19 2.67 -11.00 9.95
C LEU A 19 2.55 -11.82 8.67
N ASP A 20 2.14 -13.07 8.79
CA ASP A 20 1.97 -13.96 7.65
C ASP A 20 0.93 -13.40 6.68
N ALA A 21 -0.18 -12.89 7.19
CA ALA A 21 -1.22 -12.29 6.38
C ALA A 21 -0.73 -11.05 5.64
N LEU A 22 0.04 -10.20 6.32
CA LEU A 22 0.61 -8.98 5.70
C LEU A 22 1.62 -9.34 4.60
N LEU A 23 2.48 -10.33 4.84
CA LEU A 23 3.44 -10.77 3.82
C LEU A 23 2.73 -11.33 2.60
N MET A 24 1.69 -12.14 2.81
CA MET A 24 0.87 -12.67 1.72
C MET A 24 0.17 -11.55 0.95
N ARG A 25 -0.42 -10.62 1.68
CA ARG A 25 -1.13 -9.49 1.08
C ARG A 25 -0.21 -8.64 0.22
N ASN A 26 1.00 -8.34 0.70
CA ASN A 26 1.98 -7.58 -0.06
C ASN A 26 2.38 -8.29 -1.35
N ARG A 27 2.54 -9.60 -1.31
CA ARG A 27 2.83 -10.39 -2.51
C ARG A 27 1.70 -10.31 -3.52
N VAL A 28 0.46 -10.42 -3.05
CA VAL A 28 -0.72 -10.31 -3.91
C VAL A 28 -0.81 -8.90 -4.52
N VAL A 29 -0.49 -7.86 -3.74
CA VAL A 29 -0.45 -6.49 -4.26
C VAL A 29 0.57 -6.36 -5.39
N GLU A 30 1.75 -6.94 -5.24
CA GLU A 30 2.76 -6.95 -6.30
C GLU A 30 2.26 -7.69 -7.54
N ASP A 31 1.59 -8.82 -7.37
CA ASP A 31 1.04 -9.60 -8.48
C ASP A 31 -0.07 -8.83 -9.19
N ILE A 32 -0.92 -8.14 -8.46
CA ILE A 32 -1.96 -7.28 -9.04
C ILE A 32 -1.31 -6.16 -9.85
N MET A 33 -0.25 -5.55 -9.33
CA MET A 33 0.48 -4.50 -10.03
C MET A 33 1.04 -5.00 -11.35
N ALA A 34 1.68 -6.18 -11.33
CA ALA A 34 2.23 -6.79 -12.54
C ALA A 34 1.14 -7.09 -13.56
N TYR A 35 0.00 -7.62 -13.12
CA TYR A 35 -1.13 -7.89 -14.00
C TYR A 35 -1.68 -6.62 -14.66
N LYS A 36 -1.81 -5.56 -13.88
CA LYS A 36 -2.30 -4.27 -14.39
C LYS A 36 -1.35 -3.69 -15.43
N GLU A 37 -0.04 -3.77 -15.20
CA GLU A 37 0.96 -3.32 -16.17
C GLU A 37 0.85 -4.09 -17.49
N GLU A 38 0.71 -5.42 -17.42
CA GLU A 38 0.61 -6.27 -18.61
C GLU A 38 -0.65 -6.03 -19.42
N ASN A 39 -1.74 -5.62 -18.77
CA ASN A 39 -3.05 -5.49 -19.40
C ASN A 39 -3.51 -4.05 -19.54
N ASP A 40 -2.63 -3.08 -19.35
CA ASP A 40 -2.93 -1.65 -19.47
C ASP A 40 -4.13 -1.21 -18.62
N ILE A 41 -4.23 -1.76 -17.41
CA ILE A 41 -5.27 -1.40 -16.47
C ILE A 41 -4.77 -0.26 -15.58
N PRO A 42 -5.58 0.77 -15.29
CA PRO A 42 -5.18 1.85 -14.40
C PRO A 42 -4.78 1.32 -13.02
N ILE A 43 -3.67 1.82 -12.50
CA ILE A 43 -3.15 1.41 -11.19
C ILE A 43 -4.08 1.86 -10.07
N LEU A 44 -4.54 3.10 -10.13
CA LEU A 44 -5.44 3.64 -9.13
C LEU A 44 -6.89 3.31 -9.51
N GLN A 45 -7.56 2.55 -8.66
CA GLN A 45 -8.96 2.19 -8.84
C GLN A 45 -9.72 2.54 -7.56
N PRO A 46 -10.26 3.76 -7.45
CA PRO A 46 -10.96 4.21 -6.23
C PRO A 46 -12.14 3.33 -5.84
N GLU A 47 -12.78 2.68 -6.80
CA GLU A 47 -13.90 1.78 -6.52
C GLU A 47 -13.48 0.59 -5.65
N GLN A 48 -12.26 0.10 -5.79
CA GLN A 48 -11.76 -1.01 -5.00
C GLN A 48 -11.56 -0.60 -3.54
N GLU A 49 -11.05 0.61 -3.31
CA GLU A 49 -10.90 1.15 -1.96
C GLU A 49 -12.27 1.36 -1.29
N ALA A 50 -13.24 1.86 -2.05
CA ALA A 50 -14.59 2.05 -1.55
C ALA A 50 -15.24 0.72 -1.16
N LYS A 51 -15.06 -0.32 -1.98
CA LYS A 51 -15.54 -1.67 -1.68
C LYS A 51 -14.90 -2.22 -0.41
N GLN A 52 -13.61 -2.01 -0.24
CA GLN A 52 -12.90 -2.48 0.95
C GLN A 52 -13.42 -1.79 2.21
N ARG A 53 -13.63 -0.47 2.17
CA ARG A 53 -14.18 0.26 3.30
C ARG A 53 -15.58 -0.22 3.66
N GLU A 54 -16.41 -0.46 2.66
CA GLU A 54 -17.76 -0.96 2.86
C GLU A 54 -17.75 -2.37 3.45
N TRP A 55 -16.88 -3.23 2.95
CA TRP A 55 -16.67 -4.57 3.49
C TRP A 55 -16.27 -4.51 4.97
N LEU A 56 -15.31 -3.67 5.30
CA LEU A 56 -14.83 -3.53 6.68
C LEU A 56 -15.95 -3.02 7.59
N LYS A 57 -16.69 -2.01 7.12
CA LYS A 57 -17.80 -1.44 7.88
C LYS A 57 -18.84 -2.50 8.23
N LYS A 58 -19.21 -3.32 7.26
CA LYS A 58 -20.17 -4.40 7.47
C LYS A 58 -19.64 -5.46 8.45
N ARG A 59 -18.38 -5.83 8.29
CA ARG A 59 -17.77 -6.85 9.14
C ARG A 59 -17.62 -6.37 10.59
N MET A 60 -17.48 -5.08 10.79
CA MET A 60 -17.27 -4.48 12.11
C MET A 60 -18.56 -4.08 12.81
N GLU A 61 -19.72 -4.23 12.19
CA GLU A 61 -20.99 -3.92 12.83
C GLU A 61 -21.14 -4.71 14.13
N GLY A 62 -21.42 -4.01 15.23
CA GLY A 62 -21.57 -4.62 16.55
C GLY A 62 -20.28 -5.12 17.19
N LYS A 63 -19.14 -4.87 16.56
CA LYS A 63 -17.84 -5.27 17.10
C LYS A 63 -17.22 -4.11 17.90
N ARG A 64 -16.21 -4.47 18.72
CA ARG A 64 -15.45 -3.48 19.49
C ARG A 64 -14.29 -2.93 18.69
N HIS A 65 -13.85 -1.75 19.09
CA HIS A 65 -12.62 -1.15 18.56
C HIS A 65 -12.66 -0.90 17.06
N THR A 66 -13.83 -0.49 16.59
CA THR A 66 -14.08 -0.23 15.16
C THR A 66 -13.12 0.83 14.60
N GLU A 67 -12.91 1.92 15.37
CA GLU A 67 -12.03 3.01 14.93
C GLU A 67 -10.58 2.55 14.81
N GLU A 68 -10.12 1.78 15.79
CA GLU A 68 -8.75 1.29 15.83
C GLU A 68 -8.49 0.30 14.69
N VAL A 69 -9.42 -0.60 14.43
CA VAL A 69 -9.31 -1.54 13.31
C VAL A 69 -9.35 -0.81 11.98
N ALA A 70 -10.24 0.17 11.83
CA ALA A 70 -10.31 0.99 10.62
C ALA A 70 -8.99 1.73 10.37
N ALA A 71 -8.40 2.29 11.42
CA ALA A 71 -7.11 2.99 11.32
C ALA A 71 -5.99 2.04 10.85
N VAL A 72 -5.97 0.81 11.35
CA VAL A 72 -4.99 -0.19 10.91
C VAL A 72 -5.17 -0.52 9.43
N PHE A 73 -6.41 -0.72 8.98
CA PHE A 73 -6.68 -1.02 7.58
C PHE A 73 -6.38 0.16 6.66
N GLU A 74 -6.59 1.39 7.11
CA GLU A 74 -6.17 2.57 6.34
C GLU A 74 -4.66 2.58 6.15
N GLU A 75 -3.90 2.26 7.20
CA GLU A 75 -2.45 2.20 7.11
C GLU A 75 -1.99 1.05 6.20
N ILE A 76 -2.64 -0.10 6.26
CA ILE A 76 -2.37 -1.21 5.35
C ILE A 76 -2.59 -0.79 3.90
N THR A 77 -3.68 -0.11 3.62
CA THR A 77 -3.99 0.41 2.29
C THR A 77 -2.93 1.41 1.83
N ARG A 78 -2.54 2.30 2.73
CA ARG A 78 -1.49 3.29 2.44
C ARG A 78 -0.17 2.62 2.11
N ASN A 79 0.21 1.59 2.88
CA ASN A 79 1.42 0.83 2.61
C ASN A 79 1.36 0.08 1.29
N SER A 80 0.20 -0.44 0.91
CA SER A 80 -0.01 -1.05 -0.40
C SER A 80 0.23 -0.06 -1.53
N LYS A 81 -0.25 1.17 -1.36
CA LYS A 81 0.00 2.25 -2.33
C LYS A 81 1.48 2.60 -2.40
N ARG A 82 2.17 2.59 -1.27
CA ARG A 82 3.63 2.83 -1.25
C ARG A 82 4.38 1.75 -2.04
N ILE A 83 4.01 0.50 -1.89
CA ILE A 83 4.60 -0.61 -2.64
C ILE A 83 4.39 -0.40 -4.13
N GLN A 84 3.16 -0.06 -4.54
CA GLN A 84 2.84 0.22 -5.92
C GLN A 84 3.60 1.44 -6.45
N ALA A 85 3.69 2.49 -5.65
CA ALA A 85 4.39 3.71 -6.02
C ALA A 85 5.89 3.47 -6.22
N ARG A 86 6.52 2.70 -5.34
CA ARG A 86 7.94 2.37 -5.48
C ARG A 86 8.21 1.60 -6.75
N LYS A 87 7.39 0.63 -7.06
CA LYS A 87 7.55 -0.18 -8.27
C LYS A 87 7.37 0.68 -9.52
N LEU A 88 6.32 1.49 -9.54
CA LEU A 88 6.08 2.42 -10.65
C LEU A 88 7.18 3.45 -10.78
N PHE A 89 7.67 3.98 -9.66
CA PHE A 89 8.74 4.96 -9.64
C PHE A 89 10.03 4.38 -10.22
N ASP A 90 10.40 3.16 -9.85
CA ASP A 90 11.59 2.49 -10.39
C ASP A 90 11.49 2.33 -11.90
N TYR A 91 10.33 1.91 -12.39
CA TYR A 91 10.07 1.76 -13.81
C TYR A 91 10.19 3.11 -14.54
N ASN A 92 9.60 4.16 -13.98
CA ASN A 92 9.59 5.49 -14.59
C ASN A 92 10.94 6.18 -14.54
N ILE A 93 11.79 5.89 -13.55
CA ILE A 93 13.16 6.43 -13.54
C ILE A 93 13.92 5.95 -14.78
N VAL A 94 13.77 4.69 -15.13
CA VAL A 94 14.41 4.16 -16.34
C VAL A 94 13.88 4.89 -17.58
N LEU A 95 12.57 5.09 -17.66
CA LEU A 95 11.96 5.82 -18.78
C LEU A 95 12.40 7.27 -18.83
N ILE A 96 12.45 7.96 -17.70
CA ILE A 96 12.91 9.35 -17.62
C ILE A 96 14.34 9.46 -18.11
N GLY A 97 15.23 8.57 -17.66
CA GLY A 97 16.62 8.55 -18.08
C GLY A 97 16.76 8.31 -19.58
N PHE A 98 15.86 7.52 -20.14
CA PHE A 98 15.87 7.18 -21.56
C PHE A 98 15.27 8.29 -22.43
N MET A 99 14.17 8.89 -22.00
CA MET A 99 13.40 9.83 -22.82
C MET A 99 13.83 11.30 -22.66
N GLY A 100 14.44 11.66 -21.57
CA GLY A 100 15.03 12.99 -21.34
C GLY A 100 14.10 14.19 -21.38
N ALA A 101 12.92 14.08 -21.96
CA ALA A 101 12.04 15.21 -22.22
C ALA A 101 10.64 15.09 -21.62
N GLY A 102 10.39 14.08 -20.82
CA GLY A 102 9.03 13.79 -20.35
C GLY A 102 8.73 14.22 -18.93
N LYS A 103 9.50 15.13 -18.33
CA LYS A 103 9.37 15.44 -16.90
C LYS A 103 7.99 15.94 -16.51
N SER A 104 7.40 16.89 -17.26
CA SER A 104 6.07 17.41 -16.93
C SER A 104 4.99 16.39 -17.14
N THR A 105 5.07 15.59 -18.19
CA THR A 105 4.11 14.53 -18.48
C THR A 105 4.13 13.46 -17.39
N ILE A 106 5.31 13.09 -16.92
CA ILE A 106 5.46 12.09 -15.86
C ILE A 106 4.93 12.63 -14.54
N SER A 107 5.20 13.89 -14.22
CA SER A 107 4.68 14.55 -13.03
C SER A 107 3.15 14.57 -13.05
N ASP A 108 2.56 14.89 -14.18
CA ASP A 108 1.11 14.89 -14.35
C ASP A 108 0.54 13.48 -14.22
N PHE A 109 1.21 12.50 -14.81
CA PHE A 109 0.83 11.09 -14.67
C PHE A 109 0.84 10.66 -13.21
N LEU A 110 1.91 10.97 -12.48
CA LEU A 110 2.03 10.65 -11.07
C LEU A 110 0.92 11.32 -10.25
N ARG A 111 0.60 12.57 -10.54
CA ARG A 111 -0.50 13.27 -9.88
C ARG A 111 -1.84 12.61 -10.16
N THR A 112 -2.07 12.20 -11.38
CA THR A 112 -3.31 11.54 -11.76
C THR A 112 -3.46 10.19 -11.08
N VAL A 113 -2.40 9.40 -11.06
CA VAL A 113 -2.42 8.03 -10.52
C VAL A 113 -2.34 8.04 -8.99
N PHE A 114 -1.54 8.95 -8.41
CA PHE A 114 -1.27 8.99 -6.98
C PHE A 114 -1.58 10.37 -6.39
N ALA A 115 -2.69 10.98 -6.77
CA ALA A 115 -3.05 12.33 -6.35
C ALA A 115 -2.92 12.57 -4.84
N MET A 116 -3.31 11.57 -4.04
CA MET A 116 -3.26 11.64 -2.58
C MET A 116 -1.89 11.24 -2.01
N GLU A 117 -1.02 10.67 -2.84
CA GLU A 117 0.25 10.08 -2.40
C GLU A 117 1.47 10.82 -2.96
N VAL A 118 1.27 11.95 -3.63
CA VAL A 118 2.38 12.71 -4.24
C VAL A 118 3.42 13.10 -3.20
N VAL A 119 3.00 13.50 -2.00
CA VAL A 119 3.92 13.87 -0.91
C VAL A 119 4.78 12.66 -0.51
N GLU A 120 4.20 11.48 -0.43
CA GLU A 120 4.94 10.26 -0.11
C GLU A 120 5.91 9.89 -1.22
N MET A 121 5.53 10.09 -2.47
CA MET A 121 6.42 9.90 -3.61
C MET A 121 7.65 10.82 -3.52
N ASP A 122 7.44 12.07 -3.17
CA ASP A 122 8.52 13.03 -2.97
C ASP A 122 9.46 12.59 -1.85
N GLN A 123 8.92 12.03 -0.76
CA GLN A 123 9.73 11.50 0.32
C GLN A 123 10.56 10.30 -0.12
N ILE A 124 10.00 9.40 -0.92
CA ILE A 124 10.73 8.26 -1.47
C ILE A 124 11.89 8.74 -2.34
N ILE A 125 11.65 9.74 -3.18
CA ILE A 125 12.70 10.33 -4.01
C ILE A 125 13.81 10.92 -3.15
N ALA A 126 13.44 11.69 -2.13
CA ALA A 126 14.42 12.30 -1.22
C ALA A 126 15.23 11.24 -0.48
N GLU A 127 14.60 10.19 0.01
CA GLU A 127 15.29 9.08 0.69
C GLU A 127 16.30 8.40 -0.25
N ARG A 128 15.93 8.15 -1.49
CA ARG A 128 16.82 7.53 -2.46
C ARG A 128 18.01 8.42 -2.78
N GLN A 129 17.80 9.72 -2.93
CA GLN A 129 18.88 10.66 -3.15
C GLN A 129 19.80 10.78 -1.95
N GLY A 130 19.25 10.69 -0.74
CA GLY A 130 20.03 10.71 0.49
C GLY A 130 20.88 9.45 0.70
N MET A 131 20.54 8.37 0.03
CA MET A 131 21.25 7.09 0.12
C MET A 131 22.38 6.94 -0.88
N SER A 132 22.46 7.81 -1.83
CA SER A 132 23.47 7.76 -2.89
C SER A 132 24.79 8.41 -2.52
#